data_ae08cd96932640002d97d85aee9ca269
#
_entry.id   ae08cd96932640002d97d85aee9ca269
#
_cell.length_a   1.000
_cell.length_b   1.000
_cell.length_c   1.000
_cell.angle_alpha   90.00
_cell.angle_beta   90.00
_cell.angle_gamma   90.00
#
_symmetry.space_group_name_H-M   'P 1'
#
loop_
_entity.id
_entity.type
_entity.pdbx_description
1 polymer ?
#
loop_
_entity_poly.entity_id
_entity_poly.type
_entity_poly.pdbx_seq_one_letter_code
_entity_poly.pdbx_strand_id
1 'polypeptide(L)' 'MTEQAALLGGQPAVSAELPAWPLVDSEALTEITRVITEETLCPVGAEGTQGEFERSFAEMHGRKYGLAVNGGA' A
#
# COMPACT_ATOMS: atom_id res chain seq x y z
N MET A 1 -3.97 -1.02 42.65
CA MET A 1 -4.77 -0.07 41.86
C MET A 1 -5.00 -0.63 40.48
N THR A 2 -6.20 -0.57 40.02
CA THR A 2 -6.55 -1.10 38.70
C THR A 2 -6.83 0.04 37.74
N GLU A 3 -6.25 -0.04 36.59
CA GLU A 3 -6.55 0.87 35.50
C GLU A 3 -7.76 0.35 34.73
N GLN A 4 -8.63 1.25 34.35
CA GLN A 4 -9.80 0.92 33.56
C GLN A 4 -9.42 0.82 32.09
N ALA A 5 -9.89 -0.21 31.39
CA ALA A 5 -9.68 -0.35 29.96
C ALA A 5 -10.32 0.83 29.21
N ALA A 6 -9.72 1.25 28.10
CA ALA A 6 -10.21 2.36 27.30
C ALA A 6 -11.67 2.14 26.85
N LEU A 7 -12.02 0.91 26.51
CA LEU A 7 -13.38 0.53 26.11
C LEU A 7 -14.42 0.83 27.21
N LEU A 8 -13.99 0.79 28.47
CA LEU A 8 -14.84 1.01 29.64
C LEU A 8 -14.70 2.41 30.22
N GLY A 9 -14.15 3.35 29.46
CA GLY A 9 -14.00 4.74 29.88
C GLY A 9 -12.62 5.11 30.41
N GLY A 10 -11.65 4.20 30.39
CA GLY A 10 -10.29 4.50 30.78
C GLY A 10 -9.53 5.25 29.70
N GLN A 11 -8.28 5.59 30.00
CA GLN A 11 -7.42 6.30 29.07
C GLN A 11 -6.89 5.35 27.99
N PRO A 12 -6.98 5.71 26.70
CA PRO A 12 -6.37 4.91 25.64
C PRO A 12 -4.84 4.93 25.75
N ALA A 13 -4.21 3.81 25.45
CA ALA A 13 -2.76 3.68 25.44
C ALA A 13 -2.10 4.57 24.37
N VAL A 14 -2.80 4.77 23.25
CA VAL A 14 -2.37 5.64 22.16
C VAL A 14 -3.25 6.87 22.16
N SER A 15 -2.67 8.02 22.46
CA SER A 15 -3.39 9.30 22.49
C SER A 15 -3.11 10.15 21.25
N ALA A 16 -2.11 9.80 20.46
CA ALA A 16 -1.77 10.53 19.25
C ALA A 16 -2.82 10.32 18.17
N GLU A 17 -3.07 11.37 17.39
CA GLU A 17 -3.95 11.27 16.24
C GLU A 17 -3.30 10.39 15.17
N LEU A 18 -4.03 9.41 14.68
CA LEU A 18 -3.52 8.53 13.64
C LEU A 18 -3.64 9.21 12.27
N PRO A 19 -2.61 9.08 11.42
CA PRO A 19 -2.69 9.67 10.08
C PRO A 19 -3.78 9.00 9.25
N ALA A 20 -4.31 9.76 8.31
CA ALA A 20 -5.29 9.21 7.37
C ALA A 20 -4.65 8.16 6.47
N TRP A 21 -5.40 7.14 6.12
CA TRP A 21 -4.97 6.09 5.20
C TRP A 21 -6.07 5.82 4.17
N PRO A 22 -5.74 5.61 2.90
CA PRO A 22 -4.39 5.60 2.33
C PRO A 22 -3.79 7.00 2.16
N LEU A 23 -2.47 7.08 2.10
CA LEU A 23 -1.77 8.32 1.81
C LEU A 23 -1.69 8.50 0.29
N VAL A 24 -2.47 9.43 -0.23
CA VAL A 24 -2.49 9.72 -1.68
C VAL A 24 -2.14 11.19 -1.87
N ASP A 25 -0.99 11.44 -2.46
CA ASP A 25 -0.54 12.78 -2.80
C ASP A 25 -0.80 13.10 -4.28
N SER A 26 -0.44 14.31 -4.70
CA SER A 26 -0.66 14.74 -6.08
C SER A 26 0.16 13.94 -7.09
N GLU A 27 1.34 13.50 -6.71
CA GLU A 27 2.20 12.66 -7.55
C GLU A 27 1.56 11.28 -7.78
N ALA A 28 1.01 10.68 -6.73
CA ALA A 28 0.29 9.41 -6.83
C ALA A 28 -0.93 9.53 -7.74
N LEU A 29 -1.70 10.61 -7.59
CA LEU A 29 -2.87 10.86 -8.43
C LEU A 29 -2.50 11.03 -9.90
N THR A 30 -1.42 11.75 -10.18
CA THR A 30 -0.91 11.93 -11.54
C THR A 30 -0.53 10.57 -12.15
N GLU A 31 0.18 9.75 -11.40
CA GLU A 31 0.63 8.45 -11.87
C GLU A 31 -0.53 7.48 -12.07
N ILE A 32 -1.50 7.47 -11.18
CA ILE A 32 -2.72 6.65 -11.34
C ILE A 32 -3.48 7.05 -12.60
N THR A 33 -3.63 8.35 -12.83
CA THR A 33 -4.31 8.85 -14.02
C THR A 33 -3.58 8.40 -15.28
N ARG A 34 -2.26 8.50 -15.30
CA ARG A 34 -1.44 8.05 -16.42
C ARG A 34 -1.62 6.56 -16.70
N VAL A 35 -1.57 5.75 -15.66
CA VAL A 35 -1.73 4.29 -15.79
C VAL A 35 -3.10 3.95 -16.38
N ILE A 36 -4.17 4.57 -15.87
CA ILE A 36 -5.53 4.30 -16.35
C ILE A 36 -5.71 4.71 -17.79
N THR A 37 -5.10 5.82 -18.23
CA THR A 37 -5.30 6.37 -19.57
C THR A 37 -4.33 5.80 -20.61
N GLU A 38 -3.14 5.41 -20.23
CA GLU A 38 -2.06 5.05 -21.16
C GLU A 38 -1.62 3.59 -21.10
N GLU A 39 -1.89 2.90 -20.00
CA GLU A 39 -1.45 1.52 -19.84
C GLU A 39 -2.61 0.54 -19.89
N THR A 40 -2.29 -0.71 -20.21
CA THR A 40 -3.25 -1.79 -20.12
C THR A 40 -3.43 -2.17 -18.65
N LEU A 41 -4.66 -2.13 -18.17
CA LEU A 41 -4.99 -2.63 -16.84
C LEU A 41 -4.91 -4.15 -16.85
N CYS A 42 -4.36 -4.75 -15.79
CA CYS A 42 -4.13 -6.19 -15.68
C CYS A 42 -3.26 -6.73 -16.82
N PRO A 43 -2.04 -6.19 -17.02
CA PRO A 43 -1.16 -6.67 -18.08
C PRO A 43 -0.73 -8.12 -17.84
N VAL A 44 -0.49 -8.83 -18.92
CA VAL A 44 0.07 -10.18 -18.86
C VAL A 44 1.61 -10.05 -18.96
N GLY A 45 2.31 -10.60 -17.95
CA GLY A 45 3.76 -10.49 -17.91
C GLY A 45 4.23 -9.23 -17.19
N ALA A 46 5.54 -9.03 -17.21
CA ALA A 46 6.19 -7.95 -16.45
C ALA A 46 6.24 -6.66 -17.26
N GLU A 47 5.10 -6.10 -17.57
CA GLU A 47 4.97 -4.90 -18.38
C GLU A 47 4.48 -3.69 -17.58
N GLY A 48 4.83 -2.50 -18.05
CA GLY A 48 4.34 -1.23 -17.52
C GLY A 48 4.70 -0.99 -16.06
N THR A 49 3.89 -0.19 -15.42
CA THR A 49 4.07 0.19 -14.00
C THR A 49 3.98 -1.01 -13.08
N GLN A 50 3.11 -1.97 -13.37
CA GLN A 50 3.02 -3.22 -12.59
C GLN A 50 4.33 -3.99 -12.66
N GLY A 51 4.92 -4.12 -13.86
CA GLY A 51 6.20 -4.80 -14.03
C GLY A 51 7.33 -4.11 -13.29
N GLU A 52 7.37 -2.78 -13.33
CA GLU A 52 8.34 -2.00 -12.55
C GLU A 52 8.20 -2.24 -11.06
N PHE A 53 6.99 -2.24 -10.56
CA PHE A 53 6.71 -2.52 -9.15
C PHE A 53 7.19 -3.92 -8.77
N GLU A 54 6.87 -4.92 -9.58
CA GLU A 54 7.28 -6.31 -9.32
C GLU A 54 8.80 -6.44 -9.24
N ARG A 55 9.52 -5.82 -10.18
CA ARG A 55 10.98 -5.85 -10.18
C ARG A 55 11.58 -5.14 -8.98
N SER A 56 11.09 -3.95 -8.68
CA SER A 56 11.59 -3.15 -7.54
C SER A 56 11.34 -3.85 -6.21
N PHE A 57 10.17 -4.45 -6.06
CA PHE A 57 9.82 -5.17 -4.84
C PHE A 57 10.68 -6.43 -4.67
N ALA A 58 10.91 -7.17 -5.74
CA ALA A 58 11.79 -8.33 -5.72
C ALA A 58 13.23 -7.93 -5.33
N GLU A 59 13.75 -6.87 -5.92
CA GLU A 59 15.08 -6.34 -5.59
C GLU A 59 15.18 -5.95 -4.11
N MET A 60 14.20 -5.24 -3.61
CA MET A 60 14.17 -4.81 -2.21
C MET A 60 14.28 -6.00 -1.26
N HIS A 61 13.69 -7.11 -1.61
CA HIS A 61 13.69 -8.33 -0.80
C HIS A 61 14.78 -9.33 -1.19
N GLY A 62 15.68 -8.97 -2.09
CA GLY A 62 16.76 -9.85 -2.55
C GLY A 62 16.26 -11.09 -3.25
N ARG A 63 15.12 -10.98 -3.95
CA ARG A 63 14.52 -12.07 -4.70
C ARG A 63 14.68 -11.88 -6.19
N LYS A 64 14.66 -12.98 -6.93
CA LYS A 64 14.81 -12.95 -8.37
C LYS A 64 13.54 -12.50 -9.07
N TYR A 65 12.40 -12.88 -8.53
CA TYR A 65 11.09 -12.56 -9.11
C TYR A 65 10.13 -12.01 -8.07
N GLY A 66 9.21 -11.18 -8.53
CA GLY A 66 8.07 -10.71 -7.76
C GLY A 66 6.83 -10.79 -8.64
N LEU A 67 5.70 -11.11 -8.06
CA LEU A 67 4.43 -11.20 -8.78
C LEU A 67 3.36 -10.49 -7.98
N ALA A 68 2.73 -9.48 -8.58
CA ALA A 68 1.62 -8.78 -7.97
C ALA A 68 0.34 -9.60 -8.14
N VAL A 69 -0.41 -9.74 -7.05
CA VAL A 69 -1.69 -10.44 -7.04
C VAL A 69 -2.74 -9.55 -6.38
N ASN A 70 -4.01 -9.89 -6.56
CA ASN A 70 -5.11 -9.05 -6.08
C ASN A 70 -5.41 -9.18 -4.58
N GLY A 71 -4.75 -10.09 -3.90
CA GLY A 71 -4.96 -10.28 -2.47
C GLY A 71 -3.99 -11.27 -1.89
N GLY A 72 -3.99 -11.41 -0.57
CA GLY A 72 -3.07 -12.29 0.15
C GLY A 72 -3.63 -13.67 0.48
N ALA A 73 -4.81 -13.97 0.01
CA ALA A 73 -5.45 -15.25 0.29
C ALA A 73 -4.97 -16.38 -0.61
#